data_f5aec5595819256cb0d08287d3e32593
#
_entry.id   f5aec5595819256cb0d08287d3e32593
#
_cell.length_a   1.000
_cell.length_b   1.000
_cell.length_c   1.000
_cell.angle_alpha   90.00
_cell.angle_beta   90.00
_cell.angle_gamma   90.00
#
_symmetry.space_group_name_H-M   'P 1'
#
loop_
_entity.id
_entity.type
_entity.pdbx_description
1 polymer ?
#
loop_
_entity_poly.entity_id
_entity_poly.type
_entity_poly.pdbx_seq_one_letter_code
_entity_poly.pdbx_strand_id
1 'polypeptide(L)'
;MEWIVSDYREAGQVRILDIGTGSGCIPVSLAQLLPEAQVSSCDVSAEALRIAATNVKRYGDKVTLFCADILKEELPEFQVDVLVSNPPYITESERTDMEANVLDWEPELALFVPDSDPLRFYRRIARKGLDWLSEGGALYFEINRAYGAETVRMLEELGYRQIELRKDLSGNDRMIKAIRP
;
A
#
# COMPACT_ATOMS: atom_id res chain seq x y z
N MET A 1 1.74 3.07 -8.68
CA MET A 1 2.20 1.97 -9.56
C MET A 1 3.29 2.43 -10.52
N GLU A 2 3.06 3.42 -11.38
CA GLU A 2 4.05 3.90 -12.37
C GLU A 2 5.42 4.21 -11.77
N TRP A 3 5.45 4.76 -10.57
CA TRP A 3 6.68 5.06 -9.86
C TRP A 3 7.47 3.78 -9.54
N ILE A 4 6.82 2.74 -9.00
CA ILE A 4 7.46 1.43 -8.74
C ILE A 4 8.00 0.84 -10.05
N VAL A 5 7.18 0.85 -11.11
CA VAL A 5 7.60 0.33 -12.41
C VAL A 5 8.81 1.10 -12.96
N SER A 6 8.83 2.43 -12.81
CA SER A 6 9.98 3.26 -13.22
C SER A 6 11.25 2.89 -12.46
N ASP A 7 11.14 2.64 -11.15
CA ASP A 7 12.30 2.37 -10.30
C ASP A 7 12.86 0.94 -10.49
N TYR A 8 11.99 -0.04 -10.87
CA TYR A 8 12.34 -1.46 -10.90
C TYR A 8 12.29 -2.12 -12.28
N ARG A 9 12.03 -1.36 -13.34
CA ARG A 9 11.93 -1.92 -14.72
C ARG A 9 13.18 -2.70 -15.16
N GLU A 10 14.35 -2.28 -14.71
CA GLU A 10 15.63 -2.88 -15.05
C GLU A 10 16.24 -3.73 -13.92
N ALA A 11 15.53 -3.90 -12.82
CA ALA A 11 16.06 -4.53 -11.62
C ALA A 11 16.09 -6.08 -11.69
N GLY A 12 15.50 -6.70 -12.73
CA GLY A 12 15.37 -8.16 -12.82
C GLY A 12 14.35 -8.70 -11.82
N GLN A 13 14.71 -9.75 -11.08
CA GLN A 13 13.82 -10.30 -10.06
C GLN A 13 13.68 -9.35 -8.88
N VAL A 14 12.46 -8.97 -8.56
CA VAL A 14 12.08 -8.14 -7.42
C VAL A 14 10.91 -8.78 -6.67
N ARG A 15 10.98 -8.82 -5.35
CA ARG A 15 9.92 -9.34 -4.48
C ARG A 15 9.08 -8.17 -3.98
N ILE A 16 7.79 -8.20 -4.27
CA ILE A 16 6.84 -7.13 -3.97
C ILE A 16 5.75 -7.67 -3.06
N LEU A 17 5.46 -6.95 -1.98
CA LEU A 17 4.29 -7.19 -1.14
C LEU A 17 3.36 -5.98 -1.19
N ASP A 18 2.12 -6.21 -1.59
CA ASP A 18 1.03 -5.24 -1.56
C ASP A 18 0.13 -5.51 -0.33
N ILE A 19 -0.19 -4.47 0.44
CA ILE A 19 -1.02 -4.57 1.64
C ILE A 19 -2.31 -3.77 1.45
N GLY A 20 -3.45 -4.44 1.66
CA GLY A 20 -4.77 -3.88 1.39
C GLY A 20 -5.09 -3.91 -0.09
N THR A 21 -5.12 -5.13 -0.65
CA THR A 21 -5.20 -5.34 -2.11
C THR A 21 -6.51 -4.85 -2.73
N GLY A 22 -7.61 -4.83 -1.97
CA GLY A 22 -8.93 -4.51 -2.48
C GLY A 22 -9.30 -5.40 -3.68
N SER A 23 -9.51 -4.81 -4.82
CA SER A 23 -9.81 -5.51 -6.07
C SER A 23 -8.60 -6.19 -6.75
N GLY A 24 -7.38 -6.00 -6.24
CA GLY A 24 -6.16 -6.54 -6.84
C GLY A 24 -5.55 -5.65 -7.94
N CYS A 25 -5.98 -4.41 -8.09
CA CYS A 25 -5.49 -3.52 -9.15
C CYS A 25 -3.98 -3.30 -9.07
N ILE A 26 -3.43 -3.05 -7.88
CA ILE A 26 -1.99 -2.80 -7.69
C ILE A 26 -1.18 -4.04 -8.04
N PRO A 27 -1.38 -5.21 -7.39
CA PRO A 27 -0.52 -6.37 -7.60
C PRO A 27 -0.65 -6.95 -9.01
N VAL A 28 -1.85 -6.97 -9.61
CA VAL A 28 -2.05 -7.43 -10.98
C VAL A 28 -1.30 -6.54 -11.98
N SER A 29 -1.39 -5.22 -11.84
CA SER A 29 -0.68 -4.29 -12.71
C SER A 29 0.84 -4.41 -12.57
N LEU A 30 1.34 -4.56 -11.33
CA LEU A 30 2.77 -4.76 -11.09
C LEU A 30 3.27 -6.06 -11.71
N ALA A 31 2.53 -7.17 -11.57
CA ALA A 31 2.88 -8.46 -12.18
C ALA A 31 2.90 -8.42 -13.71
N GLN A 32 2.06 -7.59 -14.34
CA GLN A 32 2.05 -7.39 -15.79
C GLN A 32 3.19 -6.50 -16.27
N LEU A 33 3.47 -5.41 -15.56
CA LEU A 33 4.45 -4.40 -15.97
C LEU A 33 5.89 -4.76 -15.57
N LEU A 34 6.06 -5.65 -14.60
CA LEU A 34 7.32 -6.20 -14.13
C LEU A 34 7.26 -7.73 -14.21
N PRO A 35 7.44 -8.33 -15.38
CA PRO A 35 7.18 -9.76 -15.62
C PRO A 35 8.09 -10.71 -14.81
N GLU A 36 9.25 -10.24 -14.37
CA GLU A 36 10.20 -11.00 -13.52
C GLU A 36 9.92 -10.81 -12.00
N ALA A 37 8.98 -9.93 -11.63
CA ALA A 37 8.65 -9.69 -10.23
C ALA A 37 7.88 -10.87 -9.61
N GLN A 38 8.19 -11.15 -8.35
CA GLN A 38 7.41 -12.04 -7.49
C GLN A 38 6.46 -11.18 -6.65
N VAL A 39 5.19 -11.15 -7.02
CA VAL A 39 4.19 -10.30 -6.39
C VAL A 39 3.32 -11.11 -5.45
N SER A 40 3.28 -10.70 -4.19
CA SER A 40 2.35 -11.19 -3.18
C SER A 40 1.45 -10.05 -2.72
N SER A 41 0.23 -10.38 -2.31
CA SER A 41 -0.69 -9.36 -1.83
C SER A 41 -1.64 -9.90 -0.78
N CYS A 42 -2.03 -9.06 0.17
CA CYS A 42 -2.95 -9.44 1.23
C CYS A 42 -4.07 -8.43 1.45
N ASP A 43 -5.14 -8.95 2.03
CA ASP A 43 -6.26 -8.16 2.52
C ASP A 43 -6.87 -8.84 3.75
N VAL A 44 -7.53 -8.08 4.63
CA VAL A 44 -8.31 -8.62 5.74
C VAL A 44 -9.67 -9.11 5.29
N SER A 45 -10.19 -8.55 4.20
CA SER A 45 -11.50 -8.85 3.64
C SER A 45 -11.45 -10.08 2.72
N ALA A 46 -12.15 -11.15 3.12
CA ALA A 46 -12.31 -12.34 2.26
C ALA A 46 -13.05 -12.01 0.95
N GLU A 47 -13.97 -11.02 0.97
CA GLU A 47 -14.69 -10.60 -0.22
C GLU A 47 -13.74 -9.84 -1.19
N ALA A 48 -12.90 -8.94 -0.69
CA ALA A 48 -11.87 -8.28 -1.48
C ALA A 48 -10.94 -9.31 -2.14
N LEU A 49 -10.47 -10.30 -1.38
CA LEU A 49 -9.62 -11.38 -1.90
C LEU A 49 -10.32 -12.22 -2.96
N ARG A 50 -11.63 -12.45 -2.86
CA ARG A 50 -12.42 -13.16 -3.89
C ARG A 50 -12.46 -12.37 -5.20
N ILE A 51 -12.62 -11.05 -5.12
CA ILE A 51 -12.59 -10.15 -6.29
C ILE A 51 -11.17 -10.13 -6.87
N ALA A 52 -10.16 -9.91 -6.03
CA ALA A 52 -8.76 -9.93 -6.44
C ALA A 52 -8.37 -11.24 -7.14
N ALA A 53 -8.77 -12.39 -6.60
CA ALA A 53 -8.51 -13.70 -7.21
C ALA A 53 -9.12 -13.83 -8.61
N THR A 54 -10.30 -13.26 -8.84
CA THR A 54 -10.93 -13.21 -10.16
C THR A 54 -10.11 -12.39 -11.14
N ASN A 55 -9.62 -11.22 -10.70
CA ASN A 55 -8.80 -10.34 -11.51
C ASN A 55 -7.39 -10.92 -11.75
N VAL A 56 -6.78 -11.54 -10.75
CA VAL A 56 -5.51 -12.28 -10.89
C VAL A 56 -5.64 -13.36 -11.96
N LYS A 57 -6.67 -14.21 -11.88
CA LYS A 57 -6.91 -15.26 -12.88
C LYS A 57 -7.10 -14.69 -14.29
N ARG A 58 -7.72 -13.52 -14.41
CA ARG A 58 -8.03 -12.90 -15.71
C ARG A 58 -6.83 -12.19 -16.33
N TYR A 59 -5.98 -11.57 -15.52
CA TYR A 59 -4.98 -10.61 -15.99
C TYR A 59 -3.55 -10.86 -15.49
N GLY A 60 -3.32 -11.73 -14.50
CA GLY A 60 -2.00 -11.85 -13.91
C GLY A 60 -1.82 -13.07 -13.00
N ASP A 61 -1.79 -14.26 -13.54
CA ASP A 61 -1.66 -15.53 -12.79
C ASP A 61 -0.42 -15.65 -11.86
N LYS A 62 0.45 -14.63 -11.82
CA LYS A 62 1.70 -14.63 -11.04
C LYS A 62 1.58 -13.98 -9.67
N VAL A 63 0.37 -13.62 -9.21
CA VAL A 63 0.16 -12.97 -7.91
C VAL A 63 -0.27 -13.99 -6.86
N THR A 64 0.45 -14.04 -5.74
CA THR A 64 0.06 -14.83 -4.57
C THR A 64 -0.82 -14.00 -3.65
N LEU A 65 -2.07 -14.45 -3.43
CA LEU A 65 -3.02 -13.78 -2.53
C LEU A 65 -3.15 -14.54 -1.21
N PHE A 66 -3.22 -13.83 -0.10
CA PHE A 66 -3.45 -14.40 1.22
C PHE A 66 -4.26 -13.47 2.13
N CYS A 67 -4.95 -14.04 3.14
CA CYS A 67 -5.70 -13.25 4.11
C CYS A 67 -4.80 -12.86 5.28
N ALA A 68 -4.70 -11.57 5.56
CA ALA A 68 -3.98 -11.05 6.73
C ALA A 68 -4.54 -9.69 7.16
N ASP A 69 -4.62 -9.50 8.47
CA ASP A 69 -4.95 -8.22 9.09
C ASP A 69 -3.66 -7.54 9.54
N ILE A 70 -3.25 -6.50 8.84
CA ILE A 70 -2.00 -5.78 9.14
C ILE A 70 -1.98 -5.17 10.54
N LEU A 71 -3.13 -4.93 11.16
CA LEU A 71 -3.22 -4.38 12.51
C LEU A 71 -3.00 -5.44 13.60
N LYS A 72 -3.04 -6.74 13.28
CA LYS A 72 -2.77 -7.81 14.25
C LYS A 72 -1.27 -7.93 14.55
N GLU A 73 -0.95 -8.48 15.72
CA GLU A 73 0.45 -8.69 16.15
C GLU A 73 1.11 -9.87 15.41
N GLU A 74 0.38 -10.96 15.22
CA GLU A 74 0.85 -12.17 14.57
C GLU A 74 0.66 -12.06 13.05
N LEU A 75 1.75 -11.80 12.34
CA LEU A 75 1.81 -11.77 10.89
C LEU A 75 2.93 -12.68 10.40
N PRO A 76 2.79 -13.29 9.22
CA PRO A 76 3.90 -14.03 8.60
C PRO A 76 5.14 -13.16 8.44
N GLU A 77 6.32 -13.79 8.52
CA GLU A 77 7.57 -13.13 8.17
C GLU A 77 7.73 -13.07 6.65
N PHE A 78 8.17 -11.91 6.19
CA PHE A 78 8.45 -11.67 4.77
C PHE A 78 9.88 -11.19 4.58
N GLN A 79 10.39 -11.41 3.38
CA GLN A 79 11.62 -10.79 2.89
C GLN A 79 11.35 -10.26 1.49
N VAL A 80 11.15 -8.95 1.38
CA VAL A 80 10.73 -8.28 0.15
C VAL A 80 11.62 -7.08 -0.16
N ASP A 81 11.66 -6.70 -1.41
CA ASP A 81 12.44 -5.57 -1.89
C ASP A 81 11.56 -4.32 -2.02
N VAL A 82 10.25 -4.53 -2.19
CA VAL A 82 9.23 -3.48 -2.28
C VAL A 82 8.04 -3.83 -1.40
N LEU A 83 7.64 -2.86 -0.59
CA LEU A 83 6.38 -2.87 0.16
C LEU A 83 5.52 -1.73 -0.36
N VAL A 84 4.31 -2.03 -0.82
CA VAL A 84 3.37 -1.02 -1.33
C VAL A 84 2.03 -1.15 -0.63
N SER A 85 1.37 -0.02 -0.39
CA SER A 85 0.02 -0.01 0.16
C SER A 85 -0.75 1.26 -0.22
N ASN A 86 -2.03 1.06 -0.49
CA ASN A 86 -3.05 2.10 -0.48
C ASN A 86 -4.03 1.78 0.66
N PRO A 87 -3.66 2.05 1.92
CA PRO A 87 -4.46 1.66 3.07
C PRO A 87 -5.63 2.62 3.30
N PRO A 88 -6.61 2.29 4.13
CA PRO A 88 -7.63 3.24 4.58
C PRO A 88 -6.98 4.49 5.18
N TYR A 89 -7.42 5.68 4.74
CA TYR A 89 -6.81 6.95 5.17
C TYR A 89 -7.81 8.12 5.32
N ILE A 90 -9.09 7.92 5.04
CA ILE A 90 -10.11 8.95 5.18
C ILE A 90 -10.51 9.01 6.65
N THR A 91 -10.45 10.19 7.26
CA THR A 91 -10.87 10.36 8.65
C THR A 91 -12.39 10.40 8.76
N GLU A 92 -12.92 10.01 9.92
CA GLU A 92 -14.38 10.03 10.19
C GLU A 92 -14.98 11.42 9.94
N SER A 93 -14.24 12.49 10.26
CA SER A 93 -14.66 13.87 10.04
C SER A 93 -14.76 14.26 8.57
N GLU A 94 -13.97 13.62 7.68
CA GLU A 94 -13.99 13.87 6.23
C GLU A 94 -15.20 13.19 5.54
N ARG A 95 -15.91 12.30 6.25
CA ARG A 95 -17.05 11.54 5.71
C ARG A 95 -18.15 12.44 5.12
N THR A 96 -18.40 13.59 5.73
CA THR A 96 -19.44 14.54 5.28
C THR A 96 -19.12 15.21 3.95
N ASP A 97 -17.86 15.26 3.57
CA ASP A 97 -17.40 15.91 2.34
C ASP A 97 -17.29 14.93 1.16
N MET A 98 -17.60 13.63 1.40
CA MET A 98 -17.50 12.59 0.38
C MET A 98 -18.73 12.56 -0.52
N GLU A 99 -18.52 12.20 -1.78
CA GLU A 99 -19.61 11.93 -2.71
C GLU A 99 -20.38 10.66 -2.32
N ALA A 100 -21.70 10.70 -2.41
CA ALA A 100 -22.58 9.59 -2.00
C ALA A 100 -22.25 8.26 -2.72
N ASN A 101 -21.82 8.30 -3.98
CA ASN A 101 -21.43 7.12 -4.74
C ASN A 101 -20.23 6.38 -4.16
N VAL A 102 -19.28 7.05 -3.49
CA VAL A 102 -18.14 6.38 -2.84
C VAL A 102 -18.63 5.67 -1.57
N LEU A 103 -19.48 6.32 -0.78
CA LEU A 103 -20.04 5.76 0.46
C LEU A 103 -20.96 4.54 0.20
N ASP A 104 -21.64 4.51 -0.95
CA ASP A 104 -22.59 3.46 -1.29
C ASP A 104 -21.92 2.18 -1.82
N TRP A 105 -20.71 2.27 -2.38
CA TRP A 105 -20.06 1.16 -3.09
C TRP A 105 -18.77 0.66 -2.44
N GLU A 106 -18.10 1.48 -1.64
CA GLU A 106 -16.85 1.06 -0.96
C GLU A 106 -17.14 0.64 0.50
N PRO A 107 -16.60 -0.51 0.96
CA PRO A 107 -16.76 -0.93 2.34
C PRO A 107 -16.15 0.10 3.31
N GLU A 108 -16.86 0.45 4.39
CA GLU A 108 -16.37 1.40 5.41
C GLU A 108 -14.98 1.03 5.95
N LEU A 109 -14.72 -0.27 6.14
CA LEU A 109 -13.44 -0.81 6.59
C LEU A 109 -12.28 -0.49 5.63
N ALA A 110 -12.56 -0.29 4.34
CA ALA A 110 -11.59 0.03 3.32
C ALA A 110 -11.29 1.53 3.19
N LEU A 111 -12.09 2.39 3.83
CA LEU A 111 -12.02 3.83 3.67
C LEU A 111 -11.56 4.57 4.93
N PHE A 112 -12.13 4.22 6.11
CA PHE A 112 -12.09 5.10 7.26
C PHE A 112 -11.05 4.73 8.31
N VAL A 113 -10.49 5.80 8.90
CA VAL A 113 -9.64 5.75 10.09
C VAL A 113 -10.21 6.70 11.15
N PRO A 114 -9.98 6.42 12.46
CA PRO A 114 -10.37 7.34 13.53
C PRO A 114 -9.65 8.69 13.39
N ASP A 115 -10.36 9.80 13.64
CA ASP A 115 -9.77 11.15 13.71
C ASP A 115 -8.62 11.25 14.72
N SER A 116 -8.67 10.45 15.78
CA SER A 116 -7.63 10.42 16.81
C SER A 116 -6.32 9.76 16.37
N ASP A 117 -6.33 8.97 15.29
CA ASP A 117 -5.12 8.30 14.76
C ASP A 117 -5.20 8.09 13.23
N PRO A 118 -5.12 9.17 12.43
CA PRO A 118 -5.22 9.12 10.98
C PRO A 118 -4.06 8.36 10.32
N LEU A 119 -2.93 8.22 11.01
CA LEU A 119 -1.74 7.55 10.48
C LEU A 119 -1.60 6.09 10.95
N ARG A 120 -2.62 5.48 11.56
CA ARG A 120 -2.52 4.16 12.19
C ARG A 120 -2.01 3.07 11.25
N PHE A 121 -2.54 3.01 10.03
CA PHE A 121 -2.12 2.02 9.04
C PHE A 121 -0.72 2.30 8.52
N TYR A 122 -0.41 3.54 8.16
CA TYR A 122 0.93 3.93 7.71
C TYR A 122 1.99 3.58 8.73
N ARG A 123 1.77 3.93 9.99
CA ARG A 123 2.69 3.64 11.10
C ARG A 123 2.88 2.14 11.29
N ARG A 124 1.79 1.37 11.23
CA ARG A 124 1.85 -0.08 11.39
C ARG A 124 2.58 -0.74 10.24
N ILE A 125 2.25 -0.39 9.01
CA ILE A 125 2.89 -0.93 7.80
C ILE A 125 4.38 -0.55 7.77
N ALA A 126 4.71 0.71 8.07
CA ALA A 126 6.09 1.17 8.10
C ALA A 126 6.93 0.45 9.17
N ARG A 127 6.38 0.19 10.36
CA ARG A 127 7.07 -0.61 11.40
C ARG A 127 7.35 -2.02 10.91
N LYS A 128 6.37 -2.70 10.30
CA LYS A 128 6.56 -4.02 9.71
C LYS A 128 7.50 -3.98 8.51
N GLY A 129 7.52 -2.90 7.77
CA GLY A 129 8.45 -2.69 6.67
C GLY A 129 9.93 -2.70 7.12
N LEU A 130 10.24 -2.24 8.34
CA LEU A 130 11.60 -2.34 8.89
C LEU A 130 12.04 -3.79 9.13
N ASP A 131 11.09 -4.67 9.42
CA ASP A 131 11.36 -6.11 9.60
C ASP A 131 11.42 -6.85 8.25
N TRP A 132 10.50 -6.51 7.33
CA TRP A 132 10.23 -7.28 6.12
C TRP A 132 11.00 -6.84 4.87
N LEU A 133 11.30 -5.54 4.74
CA LEU A 133 12.07 -5.04 3.61
C LEU A 133 13.53 -5.48 3.73
N SER A 134 14.15 -5.82 2.62
CA SER A 134 15.59 -5.95 2.52
C SER A 134 16.26 -4.61 2.82
N GLU A 135 17.52 -4.61 3.24
CA GLU A 135 18.33 -3.38 3.36
C GLU A 135 18.33 -2.63 2.02
N GLY A 136 18.04 -1.34 2.05
CA GLY A 136 17.84 -0.54 0.83
C GLY A 136 16.51 -0.77 0.10
N GLY A 137 15.65 -1.67 0.61
CA GLY A 137 14.31 -1.89 0.06
C GLY A 137 13.39 -0.69 0.23
N ALA A 138 12.39 -0.58 -0.61
CA ALA A 138 11.54 0.61 -0.73
C ALA A 138 10.11 0.38 -0.24
N LEU A 139 9.61 1.33 0.55
CA LEU A 139 8.23 1.46 0.97
C LEU A 139 7.53 2.51 0.11
N TYR A 140 6.34 2.17 -0.44
CA TYR A 140 5.50 3.08 -1.19
C TYR A 140 4.11 3.16 -0.57
N PHE A 141 3.61 4.39 -0.40
CA PHE A 141 2.24 4.65 0.04
C PHE A 141 1.47 5.54 -0.93
N GLU A 142 0.20 5.26 -1.12
CA GLU A 142 -0.77 6.28 -1.42
C GLU A 142 -1.25 6.89 -0.10
N ILE A 143 -1.42 8.23 -0.05
CA ILE A 143 -1.71 8.94 1.21
C ILE A 143 -2.90 9.88 1.08
N ASN A 144 -3.51 10.19 2.23
CA ASN A 144 -4.42 11.32 2.35
C ASN A 144 -3.63 12.63 2.15
N ARG A 145 -4.15 13.48 1.26
CA ARG A 145 -3.55 14.79 0.93
C ARG A 145 -3.33 15.71 2.14
N ALA A 146 -4.15 15.56 3.19
CA ALA A 146 -4.09 16.38 4.39
C ALA A 146 -2.91 16.01 5.31
N TYR A 147 -2.35 14.80 5.18
CA TYR A 147 -1.36 14.26 6.13
C TYR A 147 0.01 13.97 5.50
N GLY A 148 0.35 14.63 4.39
CA GLY A 148 1.64 14.41 3.70
C GLY A 148 2.84 14.69 4.61
N ALA A 149 2.87 15.86 5.24
CA ALA A 149 3.97 16.27 6.13
C ALA A 149 4.07 15.40 7.40
N GLU A 150 2.94 15.03 7.99
CA GLU A 150 2.88 14.15 9.16
C GLU A 150 3.36 12.74 8.84
N THR A 151 3.02 12.23 7.64
CA THR A 151 3.48 10.91 7.19
C THR A 151 4.99 10.91 6.94
N VAL A 152 5.55 11.96 6.34
CA VAL A 152 6.99 12.13 6.17
C VAL A 152 7.69 12.11 7.54
N ARG A 153 7.25 12.94 8.48
CA ARG A 153 7.83 13.01 9.83
C ARG A 153 7.77 11.65 10.55
N MET A 154 6.64 10.94 10.46
CA MET A 154 6.48 9.61 11.06
C MET A 154 7.49 8.61 10.47
N LEU A 155 7.75 8.65 9.16
CA LEU A 155 8.75 7.79 8.51
C LEU A 155 10.18 8.17 8.91
N GLU A 156 10.50 9.45 9.04
CA GLU A 156 11.80 9.94 9.55
C GLU A 156 12.05 9.44 10.99
N GLU A 157 11.04 9.56 11.87
CA GLU A 157 11.11 9.09 13.26
C GLU A 157 11.31 7.56 13.36
N LEU A 158 10.80 6.79 12.39
CA LEU A 158 11.04 5.35 12.28
C LEU A 158 12.41 4.99 11.69
N GLY A 159 13.17 5.98 11.19
CA GLY A 159 14.52 5.80 10.65
C GLY A 159 14.58 5.57 9.14
N TYR A 160 13.47 5.64 8.43
CA TYR A 160 13.49 5.59 6.96
C TYR A 160 14.30 6.75 6.37
N ARG A 161 14.90 6.52 5.21
CA ARG A 161 15.76 7.49 4.51
C ARG A 161 15.23 7.79 3.12
N GLN A 162 15.77 8.82 2.46
CA GLN A 162 15.43 9.20 1.08
C GLN A 162 13.91 9.28 0.86
N ILE A 163 13.22 9.95 1.82
CA ILE A 163 11.77 10.08 1.78
C ILE A 163 11.40 11.09 0.71
N GLU A 164 10.63 10.66 -0.28
CA GLU A 164 10.13 11.49 -1.36
C GLU A 164 8.60 11.57 -1.28
N LEU A 165 8.06 12.79 -1.23
CA LEU A 165 6.64 13.08 -1.31
C LEU A 165 6.30 13.60 -2.71
N ARG A 166 5.37 12.95 -3.40
CA ARG A 166 4.93 13.34 -4.75
C ARG A 166 3.46 13.73 -4.78
N LYS A 167 3.16 14.68 -5.66
CA LYS A 167 1.82 15.17 -5.91
C LYS A 167 1.12 14.38 -7.02
N ASP A 168 -0.22 14.37 -6.94
CA ASP A 168 -1.07 13.93 -8.03
C ASP A 168 -1.20 15.00 -9.15
N LEU A 169 -1.93 14.67 -10.21
CA LEU A 169 -2.15 15.59 -11.34
C LEU A 169 -2.91 16.86 -10.95
N SER A 170 -3.62 16.84 -9.81
CA SER A 170 -4.33 18.00 -9.26
C SER A 170 -3.46 18.84 -8.32
N GLY A 171 -2.20 18.45 -8.10
CA GLY A 171 -1.24 19.16 -7.26
C GLY A 171 -1.36 18.86 -5.77
N ASN A 172 -2.14 17.84 -5.37
CA ASN A 172 -2.26 17.40 -3.98
C ASN A 172 -1.18 16.37 -3.64
N ASP A 173 -0.69 16.39 -2.42
CA ASP A 173 0.18 15.35 -1.89
C ASP A 173 -0.54 14.00 -1.95
N ARG A 174 0.06 13.00 -2.60
CA ARG A 174 -0.64 11.75 -2.88
C ARG A 174 0.20 10.50 -2.72
N MET A 175 1.50 10.56 -2.94
CA MET A 175 2.34 9.37 -2.93
C MET A 175 3.61 9.63 -2.14
N ILE A 176 4.02 8.66 -1.33
CA ILE A 176 5.30 8.69 -0.61
C ILE A 176 6.10 7.45 -0.99
N LYS A 177 7.40 7.65 -1.19
CA LYS A 177 8.42 6.60 -1.23
C LYS A 177 9.40 6.84 -0.09
N ALA A 178 9.83 5.77 0.57
CA ALA A 178 10.85 5.83 1.60
C ALA A 178 11.74 4.58 1.53
N ILE A 179 13.02 4.70 1.83
CA ILE A 179 14.00 3.62 1.77
C ILE A 179 14.31 3.12 3.17
N ARG A 180 14.27 1.80 3.37
CA ARG A 180 14.76 1.15 4.58
C ARG A 180 16.26 1.38 4.73
N PRO A 181 16.77 1.81 5.91
CA PRO A 181 18.19 1.99 6.15
C PRO A 181 18.97 0.69 6.10
#